data_a23e6e5e80a6b0774d4712f4ceb4d31d
#
_entry.id   a23e6e5e80a6b0774d4712f4ceb4d31d
#
_cell.length_a   1.000
_cell.length_b   1.000
_cell.length_c   1.000
_cell.angle_alpha   90.00
_cell.angle_beta   90.00
_cell.angle_gamma   90.00
#
_symmetry.space_group_name_H-M   'P 1'
#
loop_
_entity.id
_entity.type
_entity.pdbx_description
1 polymer ?
#
loop_
_entity_poly.entity_id
_entity_poly.type
_entity_poly.pdbx_seq_one_letter_code
_entity_poly.pdbx_strand_id
1 'polypeptide(L)'
;VFYWVVKAILWPFLHFVFRPWAEGVDNVPKEGPVILAGNHLSFADHFFGALFLPRKVISLGKSDYFTGSGLKGLVSRAFFSGVGTVPIDRSGGKASEAALNTGLRVLGEDNVLGIYPEGTRSPDGRLYKGKTGVARLALESRAPVIPWAMVNTFEMMPPGRLIPKLGIRPGVRYGKPLDFSRYYGMENDFHVLRAVTDEIMYALMELSGQEYVDKYAASAKVEMVRAAKAAKEGS
;
A
#
# COMPACT_ATOMS: atom_id res chain seq x y z
N VAL A 1 18.15 -11.94 -3.98
CA VAL A 1 19.42 -11.35 -3.46
C VAL A 1 19.34 -9.82 -3.44
N PHE A 2 19.04 -9.14 -4.57
CA PHE A 2 19.08 -7.68 -4.70
C PHE A 2 18.20 -6.92 -3.69
N TYR A 3 16.96 -7.36 -3.45
CA TYR A 3 16.06 -6.80 -2.43
C TYR A 3 16.71 -6.75 -1.03
N TRP A 4 17.37 -7.83 -0.63
CA TRP A 4 18.00 -7.93 0.68
C TRP A 4 19.24 -7.05 0.80
N VAL A 5 20.00 -6.88 -0.29
CA VAL A 5 21.14 -5.95 -0.33
C VAL A 5 20.65 -4.51 -0.16
N VAL A 6 19.61 -4.12 -0.91
CA VAL A 6 19.00 -2.78 -0.78
C VAL A 6 18.47 -2.57 0.63
N LYS A 7 17.77 -3.55 1.18
CA LYS A 7 17.25 -3.48 2.56
C LYS A 7 18.36 -3.36 3.60
N ALA A 8 19.44 -4.13 3.47
CA ALA A 8 20.58 -4.09 4.38
C ALA A 8 21.30 -2.74 4.38
N ILE A 9 21.34 -2.05 3.24
CA ILE A 9 21.91 -0.70 3.13
C ILE A 9 20.93 0.36 3.67
N LEU A 10 19.65 0.26 3.31
CA LEU A 10 18.65 1.24 3.73
C LEU A 10 18.31 1.15 5.22
N TRP A 11 18.32 -0.04 5.80
CA TRP A 11 17.93 -0.26 7.19
C TRP A 11 18.74 0.59 8.18
N PRO A 12 20.08 0.55 8.22
CA PRO A 12 20.87 1.37 9.14
C PRO A 12 20.73 2.87 8.85
N PHE A 13 20.69 3.26 7.58
CA PHE A 13 20.52 4.66 7.18
C PHE A 13 19.19 5.22 7.68
N LEU A 14 18.07 4.53 7.40
CA LEU A 14 16.75 4.97 7.81
C LEU A 14 16.60 5.00 9.34
N HIS A 15 17.21 4.03 10.05
CA HIS A 15 17.21 4.01 11.52
C HIS A 15 17.98 5.18 12.11
N PHE A 16 19.15 5.49 11.57
CA PHE A 16 19.96 6.60 12.06
C PHE A 16 19.26 7.95 11.81
N VAL A 17 18.68 8.16 10.62
CA VAL A 17 18.11 9.45 10.22
C VAL A 17 16.71 9.66 10.82
N PHE A 18 15.84 8.66 10.76
CA PHE A 18 14.41 8.84 11.08
C PHE A 18 13.97 8.11 12.36
N ARG A 19 14.78 7.20 12.90
CA ARG A 19 14.46 6.39 14.09
C ARG A 19 13.05 5.77 14.01
N PRO A 20 12.73 5.06 12.91
CA PRO A 20 11.42 4.49 12.71
C PRO A 20 11.09 3.45 13.78
N TRP A 21 9.81 3.18 13.98
CA TRP A 21 9.35 2.20 14.93
C TRP A 21 8.30 1.27 14.34
N ALA A 22 8.09 0.10 14.94
CA ALA A 22 7.07 -0.84 14.52
C ALA A 22 6.38 -1.47 15.74
N GLU A 23 5.09 -1.77 15.58
CA GLU A 23 4.27 -2.51 16.54
C GLU A 23 3.60 -3.69 15.82
N GLY A 24 3.41 -4.81 16.52
CA GLY A 24 2.67 -5.97 16.02
C GLY A 24 3.37 -6.76 14.90
N VAL A 25 4.68 -6.67 14.76
CA VAL A 25 5.46 -7.41 13.73
C VAL A 25 5.17 -8.92 13.77
N ASP A 26 4.97 -9.47 14.98
CA ASP A 26 4.69 -10.89 15.19
C ASP A 26 3.29 -11.33 14.71
N ASN A 27 2.40 -10.38 14.39
CA ASN A 27 1.11 -10.69 13.77
C ASN A 27 1.24 -11.14 12.30
N VAL A 28 2.39 -10.87 11.68
CA VAL A 28 2.64 -11.25 10.29
C VAL A 28 3.21 -12.68 10.24
N PRO A 29 2.51 -13.63 9.62
CA PRO A 29 2.99 -15.01 9.49
C PRO A 29 4.39 -15.09 8.89
N LYS A 30 5.23 -15.94 9.46
CA LYS A 30 6.63 -16.13 9.02
C LYS A 30 6.71 -16.88 7.69
N GLU A 31 5.71 -17.69 7.37
CA GLU A 31 5.64 -18.54 6.18
C GLU A 31 4.25 -18.44 5.53
N GLY A 32 4.11 -18.95 4.31
CA GLY A 32 2.87 -18.96 3.56
C GLY A 32 2.49 -17.59 2.96
N PRO A 33 1.40 -17.54 2.18
CA PRO A 33 0.93 -16.31 1.56
C PRO A 33 0.34 -15.36 2.58
N VAL A 34 0.57 -14.05 2.42
CA VAL A 34 0.01 -13.00 3.28
C VAL A 34 -0.38 -11.79 2.46
N ILE A 35 -1.53 -11.21 2.72
CA ILE A 35 -1.94 -9.91 2.20
C ILE A 35 -1.73 -8.87 3.30
N LEU A 36 -0.84 -7.92 3.06
CA LEU A 36 -0.72 -6.71 3.87
C LEU A 36 -1.60 -5.62 3.25
N ALA A 37 -2.72 -5.32 3.86
CA ALA A 37 -3.63 -4.27 3.40
C ALA A 37 -3.39 -2.99 4.20
N GLY A 38 -2.97 -1.90 3.55
CA GLY A 38 -2.50 -0.69 4.23
C GLY A 38 -3.14 0.62 3.77
N ASN A 39 -3.10 1.63 4.65
CA ASN A 39 -3.33 3.01 4.28
C ASN A 39 -2.16 3.53 3.42
N HIS A 40 -2.44 4.46 2.51
CA HIS A 40 -1.41 4.99 1.62
C HIS A 40 -1.28 6.50 1.75
N LEU A 41 -0.30 6.94 2.50
CA LEU A 41 -0.10 8.33 2.87
C LEU A 41 1.03 9.01 2.08
N SER A 42 2.09 8.25 1.79
CA SER A 42 3.34 8.78 1.28
C SER A 42 4.01 7.83 0.29
N PHE A 43 4.93 8.35 -0.49
CA PHE A 43 5.88 7.51 -1.22
C PHE A 43 6.79 6.72 -0.26
N ALA A 44 7.04 7.28 0.92
CA ALA A 44 7.86 6.65 1.95
C ALA A 44 7.27 5.36 2.54
N ASP A 45 5.96 5.13 2.39
CA ASP A 45 5.28 3.91 2.88
C ASP A 45 5.91 2.64 2.32
N HIS A 46 6.37 2.67 1.06
CA HIS A 46 7.04 1.54 0.43
C HIS A 46 8.34 1.11 1.12
N PHE A 47 9.00 2.04 1.81
CA PHE A 47 10.23 1.76 2.56
C PHE A 47 9.94 1.33 3.99
N PHE A 48 9.20 2.16 4.71
CA PHE A 48 8.99 1.94 6.13
C PHE A 48 8.07 0.76 6.40
N GLY A 49 7.06 0.55 5.55
CA GLY A 49 6.11 -0.54 5.71
C GLY A 49 6.73 -1.94 5.68
N ALA A 50 7.77 -2.16 4.87
CA ALA A 50 8.45 -3.45 4.76
C ALA A 50 9.73 -3.54 5.60
N LEU A 51 10.15 -2.44 6.26
CA LEU A 51 11.47 -2.31 6.87
C LEU A 51 11.71 -3.36 7.97
N PHE A 52 10.70 -3.61 8.81
CA PHE A 52 10.80 -4.45 10.00
C PHE A 52 10.48 -5.93 9.75
N LEU A 53 9.92 -6.26 8.58
CA LEU A 53 9.53 -7.64 8.30
C LEU A 53 10.74 -8.48 7.86
N PRO A 54 10.90 -9.70 8.38
CA PRO A 54 11.96 -10.63 7.93
C PRO A 54 11.63 -11.29 6.58
N ARG A 55 10.56 -10.85 5.92
CA ARG A 55 10.08 -11.37 4.65
C ARG A 55 10.11 -10.29 3.57
N LYS A 56 10.26 -10.70 2.32
CA LYS A 56 10.14 -9.80 1.17
C LYS A 56 8.67 -9.42 0.97
N VAL A 57 8.38 -8.14 1.03
CA VAL A 57 7.06 -7.60 0.66
C VAL A 57 7.07 -7.23 -0.81
N ILE A 58 6.13 -7.78 -1.57
CA ILE A 58 5.95 -7.48 -2.99
C ILE A 58 4.77 -6.52 -3.11
N SER A 59 5.01 -5.36 -3.70
CA SER A 59 3.97 -4.34 -3.96
C SER A 59 3.70 -4.21 -5.45
N LEU A 60 2.48 -3.83 -5.80
CA LEU A 60 2.07 -3.63 -7.18
C LEU A 60 2.24 -2.15 -7.58
N GLY A 61 3.14 -1.85 -8.50
CA GLY A 61 3.46 -0.50 -8.95
C GLY A 61 3.06 -0.22 -10.41
N LYS A 62 3.00 1.06 -10.79
CA LYS A 62 2.79 1.45 -12.19
C LYS A 62 3.92 0.96 -13.08
N SER A 63 3.59 0.42 -14.26
CA SER A 63 4.55 0.06 -15.30
C SER A 63 5.47 1.22 -15.71
N ASP A 64 4.97 2.47 -15.65
CA ASP A 64 5.72 3.68 -16.00
C ASP A 64 7.05 3.81 -15.23
N TYR A 65 7.13 3.29 -14.01
CA TYR A 65 8.37 3.27 -13.22
C TYR A 65 9.44 2.33 -13.80
N PHE A 66 9.04 1.43 -14.70
CA PHE A 66 9.89 0.40 -15.29
C PHE A 66 10.16 0.61 -16.79
N THR A 67 9.43 1.51 -17.46
CA THR A 67 9.49 1.73 -18.90
C THR A 67 10.38 2.90 -19.33
N GLY A 68 10.90 3.66 -18.38
CA GLY A 68 11.80 4.78 -18.65
C GLY A 68 13.07 4.33 -19.40
N SER A 69 13.55 5.16 -20.36
CA SER A 69 14.77 4.95 -21.12
C SER A 69 16.00 5.63 -20.50
N GLY A 70 17.18 5.23 -20.91
CA GLY A 70 18.46 5.79 -20.48
C GLY A 70 18.80 5.49 -19.01
N LEU A 71 19.79 6.23 -18.47
CA LEU A 71 20.30 6.03 -17.10
C LEU A 71 19.21 6.24 -16.04
N LYS A 72 18.31 7.23 -16.21
CA LYS A 72 17.18 7.48 -15.30
C LYS A 72 16.23 6.29 -15.26
N GLY A 73 15.90 5.70 -16.41
CA GLY A 73 15.04 4.52 -16.48
C GLY A 73 15.69 3.28 -15.85
N LEU A 74 17.01 3.10 -16.04
CA LEU A 74 17.77 2.03 -15.41
C LEU A 74 17.76 2.16 -13.88
N VAL A 75 18.06 3.35 -13.35
CA VAL A 75 18.06 3.63 -11.91
C VAL A 75 16.66 3.45 -11.32
N SER A 76 15.61 3.95 -11.99
CA SER A 76 14.23 3.76 -11.56
C SER A 76 13.86 2.28 -11.48
N ARG A 77 14.16 1.52 -12.52
CA ARG A 77 13.91 0.07 -12.58
C ARG A 77 14.63 -0.70 -11.48
N ALA A 78 15.93 -0.43 -11.32
CA ALA A 78 16.74 -1.03 -10.26
C ALA A 78 16.18 -0.72 -8.88
N PHE A 79 15.82 0.54 -8.64
CA PHE A 79 15.25 1.00 -7.39
C PHE A 79 13.91 0.30 -7.06
N PHE A 80 12.91 0.38 -7.96
CA PHE A 80 11.59 -0.24 -7.70
C PHE A 80 11.66 -1.76 -7.58
N SER A 81 12.52 -2.42 -8.38
CA SER A 81 12.77 -3.86 -8.22
C SER A 81 13.45 -4.17 -6.87
N GLY A 82 14.38 -3.31 -6.44
CA GLY A 82 15.10 -3.44 -5.16
C GLY A 82 14.20 -3.30 -3.94
N VAL A 83 13.13 -2.50 -4.03
CA VAL A 83 12.13 -2.36 -2.95
C VAL A 83 10.95 -3.34 -3.10
N GLY A 84 11.03 -4.32 -4.00
CA GLY A 84 10.01 -5.36 -4.14
C GLY A 84 8.78 -4.94 -4.94
N THR A 85 8.87 -3.89 -5.76
CA THR A 85 7.75 -3.48 -6.61
C THR A 85 7.72 -4.28 -7.91
N VAL A 86 6.54 -4.83 -8.27
CA VAL A 86 6.28 -5.52 -9.53
C VAL A 86 5.43 -4.62 -10.43
N PRO A 87 5.82 -4.44 -11.71
CA PRO A 87 5.07 -3.60 -12.62
C PRO A 87 3.70 -4.17 -12.94
N ILE A 88 2.69 -3.30 -12.98
CA ILE A 88 1.38 -3.60 -13.51
C ILE A 88 1.04 -2.57 -14.57
N ASP A 89 0.58 -3.03 -15.71
CA ASP A 89 -0.06 -2.16 -16.69
C ASP A 89 -1.43 -1.74 -16.16
N ARG A 90 -1.58 -0.45 -15.92
CA ARG A 90 -2.82 0.18 -15.47
C ARG A 90 -3.52 0.94 -16.60
N SER A 91 -3.06 0.77 -17.84
CA SER A 91 -3.69 1.32 -19.03
C SER A 91 -4.84 0.42 -19.49
N GLY A 92 -6.01 1.01 -19.71
CA GLY A 92 -7.16 0.32 -20.27
C GLY A 92 -8.12 -0.36 -19.28
N GLY A 93 -9.25 -0.85 -19.80
CA GLY A 93 -10.37 -1.42 -19.02
C GLY A 93 -10.04 -2.71 -18.26
N LYS A 94 -8.96 -3.41 -18.62
CA LYS A 94 -8.49 -4.66 -17.98
C LYS A 94 -7.42 -4.46 -16.88
N ALA A 95 -7.09 -3.21 -16.56
CA ALA A 95 -6.04 -2.90 -15.59
C ALA A 95 -6.29 -3.51 -14.19
N SER A 96 -7.55 -3.56 -13.77
CA SER A 96 -7.93 -4.18 -12.48
C SER A 96 -7.75 -5.69 -12.49
N GLU A 97 -8.04 -6.34 -13.62
CA GLU A 97 -7.88 -7.79 -13.81
C GLU A 97 -6.39 -8.18 -13.84
N ALA A 98 -5.57 -7.42 -14.57
CA ALA A 98 -4.11 -7.64 -14.60
C ALA A 98 -3.48 -7.48 -13.20
N ALA A 99 -3.95 -6.51 -12.41
CA ALA A 99 -3.52 -6.33 -11.01
C ALA A 99 -3.93 -7.51 -10.14
N LEU A 100 -5.17 -7.98 -10.27
CA LEU A 100 -5.70 -9.14 -9.55
C LEU A 100 -4.87 -10.40 -9.86
N ASN A 101 -4.71 -10.74 -11.15
CA ASN A 101 -3.97 -11.92 -11.59
C ASN A 101 -2.50 -11.89 -11.12
N THR A 102 -1.86 -10.70 -11.16
CA THR A 102 -0.50 -10.55 -10.64
C THR A 102 -0.45 -10.76 -9.13
N GLY A 103 -1.43 -10.21 -8.39
CA GLY A 103 -1.54 -10.41 -6.95
C GLY A 103 -1.75 -11.87 -6.58
N LEU A 104 -2.65 -12.57 -7.26
CA LEU A 104 -2.90 -14.00 -7.05
C LEU A 104 -1.66 -14.85 -7.34
N ARG A 105 -0.91 -14.53 -8.40
CA ARG A 105 0.36 -15.21 -8.68
C ARG A 105 1.38 -15.00 -7.57
N VAL A 106 1.53 -13.77 -7.06
CA VAL A 106 2.44 -13.47 -5.94
C VAL A 106 2.06 -14.28 -4.70
N LEU A 107 0.78 -14.38 -4.39
CA LEU A 107 0.28 -15.15 -3.25
C LEU A 107 0.44 -16.67 -3.47
N GLY A 108 0.21 -17.16 -4.69
CA GLY A 108 0.43 -18.57 -5.06
C GLY A 108 1.89 -19.02 -4.98
N GLU A 109 2.83 -18.09 -4.93
CA GLU A 109 4.26 -18.33 -4.72
C GLU A 109 4.67 -18.18 -3.23
N ASP A 110 3.73 -18.24 -2.29
CA ASP A 110 3.93 -18.09 -0.83
C ASP A 110 4.58 -16.77 -0.41
N ASN A 111 4.38 -15.70 -1.19
CA ASN A 111 4.94 -14.39 -0.90
C ASN A 111 3.98 -13.51 -0.08
N VAL A 112 4.54 -12.42 0.46
CA VAL A 112 3.79 -11.34 1.10
C VAL A 112 3.44 -10.29 0.05
N LEU A 113 2.14 -10.08 -0.17
CA LEU A 113 1.62 -9.05 -1.07
C LEU A 113 1.23 -7.80 -0.28
N GLY A 114 1.91 -6.68 -0.52
CA GLY A 114 1.51 -5.36 -0.02
C GLY A 114 0.53 -4.67 -0.98
N ILE A 115 -0.64 -4.31 -0.50
CA ILE A 115 -1.67 -3.63 -1.27
C ILE A 115 -2.22 -2.44 -0.50
N TYR A 116 -2.55 -1.38 -1.23
CA TYR A 116 -3.22 -0.20 -0.71
C TYR A 116 -4.65 -0.16 -1.28
N PRO A 117 -5.68 -0.52 -0.49
CA PRO A 117 -7.06 -0.62 -0.99
C PRO A 117 -7.62 0.68 -1.55
N GLU A 118 -7.14 1.83 -1.07
CA GLU A 118 -7.52 3.15 -1.60
C GLU A 118 -7.12 3.34 -3.08
N GLY A 119 -6.14 2.58 -3.57
CA GLY A 119 -5.64 2.59 -4.95
C GLY A 119 -4.83 3.84 -5.34
N THR A 120 -4.68 4.80 -4.44
CA THR A 120 -3.84 5.99 -4.60
C THR A 120 -3.53 6.57 -3.22
N ARG A 121 -2.45 7.37 -3.11
CA ARG A 121 -2.11 8.07 -1.85
C ARG A 121 -3.23 9.01 -1.43
N SER A 122 -3.50 9.08 -0.13
CA SER A 122 -4.40 10.06 0.46
C SER A 122 -3.97 11.49 0.10
N PRO A 123 -4.88 12.38 -0.28
CA PRO A 123 -4.54 13.77 -0.59
C PRO A 123 -4.26 14.63 0.64
N ASP A 124 -4.83 14.28 1.79
CA ASP A 124 -4.90 15.11 3.00
C ASP A 124 -4.61 14.37 4.31
N GLY A 125 -4.20 13.11 4.22
CA GLY A 125 -3.86 12.30 5.39
C GLY A 125 -5.04 11.51 5.98
N ARG A 126 -6.28 11.67 5.48
CA ARG A 126 -7.45 10.86 5.89
C ARG A 126 -7.46 9.50 5.21
N LEU A 127 -8.22 8.56 5.75
CA LEU A 127 -8.42 7.23 5.18
C LEU A 127 -9.65 7.24 4.27
N TYR A 128 -9.46 6.82 3.03
CA TYR A 128 -10.51 6.84 2.00
C TYR A 128 -11.06 5.45 1.70
N LYS A 129 -12.26 5.40 1.11
CA LYS A 129 -12.96 4.17 0.73
C LYS A 129 -12.08 3.24 -0.10
N GLY A 130 -11.97 1.98 0.32
CA GLY A 130 -11.22 0.94 -0.36
C GLY A 130 -11.93 0.42 -1.60
N LYS A 131 -11.15 0.01 -2.59
CA LYS A 131 -11.62 -0.73 -3.78
C LYS A 131 -11.71 -2.23 -3.44
N THR A 132 -12.67 -2.92 -4.04
CA THR A 132 -12.99 -4.33 -3.74
C THR A 132 -11.94 -5.34 -4.21
N GLY A 133 -10.91 -4.91 -4.93
CA GLY A 133 -9.82 -5.80 -5.38
C GLY A 133 -9.09 -6.50 -4.24
N VAL A 134 -8.96 -5.87 -3.07
CA VAL A 134 -8.35 -6.50 -1.89
C VAL A 134 -9.20 -7.65 -1.35
N ALA A 135 -10.52 -7.49 -1.31
CA ALA A 135 -11.45 -8.54 -0.90
C ALA A 135 -11.41 -9.72 -1.86
N ARG A 136 -11.37 -9.45 -3.16
CA ARG A 136 -11.27 -10.49 -4.17
C ARG A 136 -9.98 -11.29 -4.04
N LEU A 137 -8.84 -10.63 -3.85
CA LEU A 137 -7.56 -11.28 -3.56
C LEU A 137 -7.65 -12.16 -2.31
N ALA A 138 -8.24 -11.65 -1.22
CA ALA A 138 -8.37 -12.37 0.04
C ALA A 138 -9.21 -13.65 -0.11
N LEU A 139 -10.36 -13.57 -0.79
CA LEU A 139 -11.27 -14.71 -0.95
C LEU A 139 -10.72 -15.75 -1.94
N GLU A 140 -10.18 -15.32 -3.09
CA GLU A 140 -9.64 -16.24 -4.10
C GLU A 140 -8.35 -16.94 -3.64
N SER A 141 -7.44 -16.22 -2.96
CA SER A 141 -6.18 -16.81 -2.47
C SER A 141 -6.31 -17.52 -1.14
N ARG A 142 -7.35 -17.23 -0.35
CA ARG A 142 -7.51 -17.66 1.05
C ARG A 142 -6.35 -17.25 1.97
N ALA A 143 -5.52 -16.31 1.54
CA ALA A 143 -4.42 -15.79 2.33
C ALA A 143 -4.95 -14.91 3.48
N PRO A 144 -4.38 -14.98 4.68
CA PRO A 144 -4.74 -14.09 5.78
C PRO A 144 -4.46 -12.64 5.40
N VAL A 145 -5.37 -11.75 5.78
CA VAL A 145 -5.22 -10.31 5.57
C VAL A 145 -4.75 -9.67 6.87
N ILE A 146 -3.60 -9.02 6.82
CA ILE A 146 -3.05 -8.27 7.95
C ILE A 146 -3.22 -6.78 7.64
N PRO A 147 -4.06 -6.05 8.39
CA PRO A 147 -4.07 -4.60 8.30
C PRO A 147 -2.72 -4.04 8.72
N TRP A 148 -2.15 -3.11 7.96
CA TRP A 148 -0.92 -2.42 8.34
C TRP A 148 -1.07 -0.91 8.19
N ALA A 149 -0.88 -0.18 9.26
CA ALA A 149 -1.07 1.26 9.28
C ALA A 149 0.27 1.99 9.30
N MET A 150 0.49 2.84 8.31
CA MET A 150 1.58 3.80 8.30
C MET A 150 1.23 4.99 9.18
N VAL A 151 2.17 5.42 10.01
CA VAL A 151 2.01 6.52 10.96
C VAL A 151 3.06 7.60 10.69
N ASN A 152 2.67 8.86 10.69
CA ASN A 152 3.51 10.05 10.48
C ASN A 152 4.20 10.14 9.10
N THR A 153 3.92 9.24 8.15
CA THR A 153 4.53 9.29 6.83
C THR A 153 3.94 10.41 5.97
N PHE A 154 2.68 10.80 6.21
CA PHE A 154 2.07 11.96 5.57
C PHE A 154 2.75 13.27 6.00
N GLU A 155 2.93 13.47 7.29
CA GLU A 155 3.58 14.65 7.86
C GLU A 155 5.03 14.76 7.42
N MET A 156 5.71 13.61 7.33
CA MET A 156 7.10 13.51 6.90
C MET A 156 7.25 13.84 5.41
N MET A 157 6.42 13.25 4.56
CA MET A 157 6.53 13.39 3.11
C MET A 157 5.16 13.31 2.41
N PRO A 158 4.33 14.37 2.49
CA PRO A 158 3.02 14.41 1.83
C PRO A 158 3.16 14.32 0.30
N PRO A 159 2.07 13.97 -0.41
CA PRO A 159 2.06 13.94 -1.87
C PRO A 159 2.57 15.25 -2.49
N GLY A 160 3.50 15.13 -3.45
CA GLY A 160 4.14 16.29 -4.10
C GLY A 160 5.47 16.73 -3.47
N ARG A 161 5.77 16.31 -2.25
CA ARG A 161 7.06 16.55 -1.62
C ARG A 161 8.08 15.47 -2.01
N LEU A 162 9.27 15.88 -2.42
CA LEU A 162 10.34 14.96 -2.84
C LEU A 162 11.35 14.66 -1.73
N ILE A 163 11.52 15.58 -0.78
CA ILE A 163 12.50 15.47 0.31
C ILE A 163 11.75 15.31 1.62
N PRO A 164 11.98 14.24 2.39
CA PRO A 164 11.34 14.07 3.70
C PRO A 164 11.71 15.17 4.69
N LYS A 165 10.79 15.53 5.56
CA LYS A 165 11.08 16.40 6.71
C LYS A 165 11.85 15.58 7.76
N LEU A 166 12.95 16.12 8.25
CA LEU A 166 13.68 15.55 9.36
C LEU A 166 12.97 15.82 10.69
N GLY A 167 13.28 15.01 11.70
CA GLY A 167 12.70 15.16 13.04
C GLY A 167 11.34 14.49 13.22
N ILE A 168 10.71 14.01 12.14
CA ILE A 168 9.48 13.23 12.20
C ILE A 168 9.85 11.73 12.22
N ARG A 169 9.32 11.01 13.19
CA ARG A 169 9.53 9.57 13.36
C ARG A 169 8.39 8.79 12.69
N PRO A 170 8.62 8.17 11.52
CA PRO A 170 7.62 7.32 10.90
C PRO A 170 7.47 6.02 11.69
N GLY A 171 6.27 5.45 11.65
CA GLY A 171 5.99 4.17 12.28
C GLY A 171 5.14 3.29 11.41
N VAL A 172 5.07 2.01 11.77
CA VAL A 172 4.16 1.05 11.19
C VAL A 172 3.53 0.20 12.29
N ARG A 173 2.22 0.00 12.19
CA ARG A 173 1.47 -0.93 13.04
C ARG A 173 0.96 -2.07 12.17
N TYR A 174 1.21 -3.30 12.60
CA TYR A 174 0.64 -4.49 11.98
C TYR A 174 -0.48 -5.01 12.89
N GLY A 175 -1.72 -4.98 12.39
CA GLY A 175 -2.90 -5.47 13.08
C GLY A 175 -2.93 -7.00 13.17
N LYS A 176 -3.93 -7.52 13.87
CA LYS A 176 -4.17 -8.98 13.92
C LYS A 176 -4.68 -9.47 12.55
N PRO A 177 -4.42 -10.74 12.21
CA PRO A 177 -4.99 -11.35 11.01
C PRO A 177 -6.51 -11.27 11.01
N LEU A 178 -7.08 -10.85 9.88
CA LEU A 178 -8.52 -10.89 9.63
C LEU A 178 -8.85 -12.22 8.94
N ASP A 179 -9.88 -12.89 9.43
CA ASP A 179 -10.38 -14.17 8.88
C ASP A 179 -11.67 -13.94 8.09
N PHE A 180 -11.62 -14.30 6.81
CA PHE A 180 -12.76 -14.22 5.89
C PHE A 180 -13.26 -15.58 5.43
N SER A 181 -12.90 -16.66 6.14
CA SER A 181 -13.27 -18.04 5.77
C SER A 181 -14.78 -18.26 5.59
N ARG A 182 -15.61 -17.50 6.34
CA ARG A 182 -17.08 -17.52 6.22
C ARG A 182 -17.62 -17.05 4.88
N TYR A 183 -16.79 -16.41 4.05
CA TYR A 183 -17.15 -15.90 2.72
C TYR A 183 -16.50 -16.65 1.56
N TYR A 184 -15.74 -17.71 1.82
CA TYR A 184 -15.12 -18.50 0.75
C TYR A 184 -16.19 -19.14 -0.15
N GLY A 185 -15.97 -19.07 -1.47
CA GLY A 185 -16.95 -19.47 -2.47
C GLY A 185 -17.86 -18.33 -2.96
N MET A 186 -17.75 -17.13 -2.35
CA MET A 186 -18.56 -15.95 -2.71
C MET A 186 -17.72 -14.85 -3.39
N GLU A 187 -16.63 -15.22 -4.06
CA GLU A 187 -15.66 -14.27 -4.66
C GLU A 187 -16.25 -13.41 -5.78
N ASN A 188 -17.42 -13.80 -6.30
CA ASN A 188 -18.13 -13.09 -7.37
C ASN A 188 -19.34 -12.28 -6.85
N ASP A 189 -19.67 -12.35 -5.56
CA ASP A 189 -20.75 -11.57 -4.98
C ASP A 189 -20.27 -10.16 -4.63
N PHE A 190 -20.83 -9.16 -5.32
CA PHE A 190 -20.45 -7.76 -5.10
C PHE A 190 -20.70 -7.27 -3.67
N HIS A 191 -21.77 -7.72 -3.02
CA HIS A 191 -22.10 -7.31 -1.65
C HIS A 191 -21.12 -7.91 -0.65
N VAL A 192 -20.73 -9.17 -0.86
CA VAL A 192 -19.71 -9.83 -0.05
C VAL A 192 -18.35 -9.14 -0.22
N LEU A 193 -17.94 -8.88 -1.47
CA LEU A 193 -16.69 -8.16 -1.74
C LEU A 193 -16.69 -6.78 -1.10
N ARG A 194 -17.83 -6.07 -1.10
CA ARG A 194 -17.94 -4.76 -0.45
C ARG A 194 -17.83 -4.91 1.07
N ALA A 195 -18.56 -5.84 1.69
CA ALA A 195 -18.52 -6.10 3.13
C ALA A 195 -17.11 -6.46 3.62
N VAL A 196 -16.43 -7.39 2.95
CA VAL A 196 -15.04 -7.76 3.26
C VAL A 196 -14.10 -6.57 3.13
N THR A 197 -14.27 -5.75 2.08
CA THR A 197 -13.44 -4.54 1.92
C THR A 197 -13.69 -3.55 3.04
N ASP A 198 -14.94 -3.32 3.43
CA ASP A 198 -15.29 -2.38 4.50
C ASP A 198 -14.74 -2.86 5.84
N GLU A 199 -14.79 -4.15 6.13
CA GLU A 199 -14.19 -4.73 7.34
C GLU A 199 -12.66 -4.49 7.38
N ILE A 200 -11.97 -4.67 6.25
CA ILE A 200 -10.54 -4.35 6.14
C ILE A 200 -10.29 -2.85 6.38
N MET A 201 -11.12 -1.99 5.80
CA MET A 201 -10.96 -0.53 5.94
C MET A 201 -11.25 -0.06 7.36
N TYR A 202 -12.23 -0.66 8.06
CA TYR A 202 -12.50 -0.35 9.46
C TYR A 202 -11.38 -0.81 10.38
N ALA A 203 -10.81 -2.00 10.14
CA ALA A 203 -9.63 -2.45 10.87
C ALA A 203 -8.44 -1.50 10.66
N LEU A 204 -8.26 -0.97 9.44
CA LEU A 204 -7.26 0.06 9.14
C LEU A 204 -7.55 1.38 9.85
N MET A 205 -8.81 1.82 9.88
CA MET A 205 -9.23 3.04 10.58
C MET A 205 -8.89 2.96 12.07
N GLU A 206 -9.26 1.87 12.73
CA GLU A 206 -8.95 1.64 14.14
C GLU A 206 -7.44 1.60 14.41
N LEU A 207 -6.69 0.90 13.55
CA LEU A 207 -5.25 0.73 13.69
C LEU A 207 -4.46 2.03 13.45
N SER A 208 -4.89 2.84 12.47
CA SER A 208 -4.23 4.09 12.09
C SER A 208 -4.68 5.28 12.92
N GLY A 209 -5.92 5.26 13.44
CA GLY A 209 -6.56 6.41 14.09
C GLY A 209 -6.97 7.52 13.11
N GLN A 210 -6.98 7.23 11.80
CA GLN A 210 -7.37 8.21 10.78
C GLN A 210 -8.89 8.41 10.72
N GLU A 211 -9.32 9.62 10.39
CA GLU A 211 -10.70 9.90 9.99
C GLU A 211 -11.03 9.15 8.68
N TYR A 212 -12.11 8.36 8.70
CA TYR A 212 -12.58 7.65 7.51
C TYR A 212 -13.51 8.53 6.66
N VAL A 213 -13.26 8.54 5.35
CA VAL A 213 -14.07 9.27 4.38
C VAL A 213 -14.69 8.27 3.40
N ASP A 214 -16.03 8.14 3.40
CA ASP A 214 -16.76 7.24 2.49
C ASP A 214 -16.82 7.78 1.06
N LYS A 215 -15.66 8.12 0.51
CA LYS A 215 -15.44 8.49 -0.89
C LYS A 215 -14.15 7.86 -1.38
N TYR A 216 -14.02 7.64 -2.68
CA TYR A 216 -12.73 7.22 -3.25
C TYR A 216 -11.72 8.38 -3.27
N ALA A 217 -10.49 8.11 -2.86
CA ALA A 217 -9.42 9.11 -2.82
C ALA A 217 -9.18 9.79 -4.18
N ALA A 218 -9.37 9.08 -5.29
CA ALA A 218 -9.26 9.66 -6.63
C ALA A 218 -10.31 10.77 -6.89
N SER A 219 -11.55 10.57 -6.46
CA SER A 219 -12.64 11.56 -6.58
C SER A 219 -12.36 12.77 -5.69
N ALA A 220 -11.95 12.53 -4.43
CA ALA A 220 -11.60 13.59 -3.50
C ALA A 220 -10.47 14.49 -4.04
N LYS A 221 -9.43 13.90 -4.67
CA LYS A 221 -8.36 14.66 -5.33
C LYS A 221 -8.87 15.60 -6.41
N VAL A 222 -9.77 15.12 -7.27
CA VAL A 222 -10.35 15.94 -8.34
C VAL A 222 -11.15 17.10 -7.76
N GLU A 223 -11.96 16.85 -6.72
CA GLU A 223 -12.72 17.89 -6.02
C GLU A 223 -11.79 18.95 -5.41
N MET A 224 -10.74 18.54 -4.72
CA MET A 224 -9.76 19.46 -4.11
C MET A 224 -9.03 20.32 -5.14
N VAL A 225 -8.63 19.73 -6.28
CA VAL A 225 -7.97 20.49 -7.36
C VAL A 225 -8.93 21.51 -7.96
N ARG A 226 -10.20 21.14 -8.18
CA ARG A 226 -11.24 22.06 -8.69
C ARG A 226 -11.49 23.22 -7.72
N ALA A 227 -11.62 22.92 -6.42
CA ALA A 227 -11.82 23.92 -5.39
C ALA A 227 -10.62 24.89 -5.31
N ALA A 228 -9.39 24.37 -5.35
CA ALA A 228 -8.19 25.20 -5.35
C ALA A 228 -8.06 26.11 -6.59
N LYS A 229 -8.53 25.63 -7.76
CA LYS A 229 -8.57 26.43 -8.99
C LYS A 229 -9.61 27.55 -8.89
N ALA A 230 -10.82 27.24 -8.46
CA ALA A 230 -11.89 28.22 -8.28
C ALA A 230 -11.51 29.33 -7.28
N ALA A 231 -10.84 28.98 -6.16
CA ALA A 231 -10.36 29.94 -5.18
C ALA A 231 -9.30 30.92 -5.75
N LYS A 232 -8.49 30.48 -6.73
CA LYS A 232 -7.50 31.32 -7.41
C LYS A 232 -8.09 32.23 -8.50
N GLU A 233 -9.19 31.84 -9.09
CA GLU A 233 -9.90 32.61 -10.13
C GLU A 233 -10.84 33.66 -9.53
N GLY A 234 -11.19 33.53 -8.24
CA GLY A 234 -12.06 34.45 -7.51
C GLY A 234 -11.31 35.48 -6.61
N SER A 235 -9.97 35.40 -6.56
CA SER A 235 -9.09 36.38 -5.88
C SER A 235 -8.34 37.25 -6.87
#